data_de4a2a09d0c6252160e0b7d1ce3a8396
#
_entry.id   de4a2a09d0c6252160e0b7d1ce3a8396
#
_cell.length_a   1.000
_cell.length_b   1.000
_cell.length_c   1.000
_cell.angle_alpha   90.00
_cell.angle_beta   90.00
_cell.angle_gamma   90.00
#
_symmetry.space_group_name_H-M   'P 1'
#
loop_
_entity.id
_entity.type
_entity.pdbx_description
1 polymer ?
#
loop_
_entity_poly.entity_id
_entity_poly.type
_entity_poly.pdbx_seq_one_letter_code
_entity_poly.pdbx_strand_id
1 'polypeptide(L)'
;GVDEILDAFVAFRDAMHAGGATARTHPFVVKMAKIESAEQATREVAMQLATGVSGVMFVEVESAEEVRWALDAMRWTSDGGTRPESSVGTAPEYWGVSEAEYRERADLWPLDPGGELVSWVIVESREGLANVREIAAVPGIGVLWPGAGTLRRVFSTVSDDGTRVLDEEAWEGAIQQVLAACKEFDVACGYPANASDIEVRMEQGFSVFVMGWGDAGFATVELGRELAGR
;
A
#
# COMPACT_ATOMS: atom_id res chain seq x y z
N GLY A 1 -3.32 -7.95 19.96
CA GLY A 1 -2.79 -8.82 18.90
C GLY A 1 -3.40 -8.47 17.55
N VAL A 2 -3.02 -9.16 16.48
CA VAL A 2 -3.56 -8.93 15.11
C VAL A 2 -5.09 -9.09 15.11
N ASP A 3 -5.61 -10.06 15.83
CA ASP A 3 -7.05 -10.32 15.94
C ASP A 3 -7.84 -9.14 16.54
N GLU A 4 -7.34 -8.51 17.60
CA GLU A 4 -8.01 -7.33 18.22
C GLU A 4 -8.06 -6.12 17.27
N ILE A 5 -6.99 -5.91 16.49
CA ILE A 5 -6.94 -4.84 15.48
C ILE A 5 -7.92 -5.16 14.34
N LEU A 6 -7.99 -6.41 13.93
CA LEU A 6 -8.89 -6.86 12.89
C LEU A 6 -10.35 -6.70 13.30
N ASP A 7 -10.70 -7.09 14.53
CA ASP A 7 -12.05 -6.92 15.09
C ASP A 7 -12.48 -5.45 15.13
N ALA A 8 -11.57 -4.55 15.56
CA ALA A 8 -11.84 -3.12 15.58
C ALA A 8 -12.03 -2.56 14.16
N PHE A 9 -11.23 -3.02 13.19
CA PHE A 9 -11.39 -2.64 11.79
C PHE A 9 -12.72 -3.15 11.21
N VAL A 10 -13.08 -4.41 11.47
CA VAL A 10 -14.35 -4.99 11.02
C VAL A 10 -15.53 -4.20 11.57
N ALA A 11 -15.54 -3.86 12.86
CA ALA A 11 -16.59 -3.04 13.46
C ALA A 11 -16.69 -1.64 12.79
N PHE A 12 -15.56 -1.02 12.48
CA PHE A 12 -15.52 0.26 11.74
C PHE A 12 -16.09 0.11 10.33
N ARG A 13 -15.62 -0.92 9.57
CA ARG A 13 -16.13 -1.22 8.22
C ARG A 13 -17.63 -1.46 8.21
N ASP A 14 -18.13 -2.23 9.17
CA ASP A 14 -19.56 -2.56 9.28
C ASP A 14 -20.40 -1.32 9.56
N ALA A 15 -19.91 -0.41 10.40
CA ALA A 15 -20.56 0.89 10.62
C ALA A 15 -20.59 1.75 9.35
N MET A 16 -19.51 1.76 8.58
CA MET A 16 -19.44 2.44 7.28
C MET A 16 -20.41 1.80 6.28
N HIS A 17 -20.44 0.46 6.22
CA HIS A 17 -21.34 -0.29 5.34
C HIS A 17 -22.81 -0.04 5.67
N ALA A 18 -23.17 0.00 6.94
CA ALA A 18 -24.52 0.35 7.40
C ALA A 18 -24.91 1.79 6.99
N GLY A 19 -23.94 2.68 6.81
CA GLY A 19 -24.10 4.03 6.25
C GLY A 19 -24.16 4.07 4.71
N GLY A 20 -24.08 2.92 4.02
CA GLY A 20 -24.14 2.82 2.56
C GLY A 20 -22.77 2.79 1.85
N ALA A 21 -21.66 2.72 2.61
CA ALA A 21 -20.34 2.53 2.02
C ALA A 21 -20.15 1.11 1.47
N THR A 22 -19.44 1.01 0.37
CA THR A 22 -19.02 -0.25 -0.26
C THR A 22 -17.58 -0.13 -0.71
N ALA A 23 -16.93 -1.22 -1.08
CA ALA A 23 -15.58 -1.19 -1.64
C ALA A 23 -15.46 -0.29 -2.87
N ARG A 24 -16.54 -0.08 -3.62
CA ARG A 24 -16.56 0.80 -4.79
C ARG A 24 -16.57 2.29 -4.42
N THR A 25 -17.25 2.67 -3.36
CA THR A 25 -17.37 4.07 -2.92
C THR A 25 -16.32 4.45 -1.89
N HIS A 26 -15.93 3.49 -1.05
CA HIS A 26 -14.99 3.64 0.06
C HIS A 26 -14.05 2.42 0.12
N PRO A 27 -13.14 2.26 -0.88
CA PRO A 27 -12.18 1.16 -0.84
C PRO A 27 -11.23 1.33 0.36
N PHE A 28 -11.03 0.25 1.10
CA PHE A 28 -10.04 0.25 2.18
C PHE A 28 -8.70 -0.29 1.69
N VAL A 29 -7.64 0.42 2.07
CA VAL A 29 -6.26 -0.06 1.97
C VAL A 29 -5.71 -0.13 3.40
N VAL A 30 -5.24 -1.30 3.80
CA VAL A 30 -4.77 -1.54 5.16
C VAL A 30 -3.28 -1.85 5.18
N LYS A 31 -2.59 -1.45 6.26
CA LYS A 31 -1.20 -1.83 6.48
C LYS A 31 -1.12 -3.21 7.12
N MET A 32 -0.16 -3.98 6.67
CA MET A 32 0.24 -5.24 7.29
C MET A 32 1.55 -5.05 8.06
N ALA A 33 1.79 -5.87 9.08
CA ALA A 33 3.10 -5.97 9.73
C ALA A 33 4.18 -6.42 8.72
N LYS A 34 5.46 -6.21 9.07
CA LYS A 34 6.58 -6.70 8.25
C LYS A 34 6.40 -8.19 7.92
N ILE A 35 6.67 -8.55 6.67
CA ILE A 35 6.65 -9.94 6.24
C ILE A 35 7.88 -10.64 6.77
N GLU A 36 7.68 -11.72 7.52
CA GLU A 36 8.75 -12.54 8.08
C GLU A 36 8.87 -13.91 7.38
N SER A 37 7.79 -14.35 6.72
CA SER A 37 7.75 -15.60 5.95
C SER A 37 6.56 -15.66 4.99
N ALA A 38 6.64 -16.54 3.98
CA ALA A 38 5.53 -16.81 3.05
C ALA A 38 4.26 -17.31 3.78
N GLU A 39 4.43 -18.13 4.82
CA GLU A 39 3.31 -18.67 5.59
C GLU A 39 2.58 -17.58 6.38
N GLN A 40 3.34 -16.66 7.01
CA GLN A 40 2.77 -15.51 7.70
C GLN A 40 2.05 -14.60 6.70
N ALA A 41 2.67 -14.28 5.57
CA ALA A 41 2.07 -13.47 4.53
C ALA A 41 0.74 -14.06 4.06
N THR A 42 0.72 -15.34 3.69
CA THR A 42 -0.50 -16.06 3.26
C THR A 42 -1.61 -15.96 4.31
N ARG A 43 -1.30 -16.25 5.57
CA ARG A 43 -2.30 -16.24 6.64
C ARG A 43 -2.86 -14.84 6.89
N GLU A 44 -1.99 -13.84 7.06
CA GLU A 44 -2.42 -12.50 7.47
C GLU A 44 -3.06 -11.71 6.33
N VAL A 45 -2.57 -11.86 5.10
CA VAL A 45 -3.21 -11.27 3.91
C VAL A 45 -4.59 -11.88 3.67
N ALA A 46 -4.72 -13.22 3.76
CA ALA A 46 -6.02 -13.87 3.61
C ALA A 46 -7.04 -13.38 4.65
N MET A 47 -6.63 -13.21 5.91
CA MET A 47 -7.49 -12.67 6.97
C MET A 47 -7.94 -11.23 6.66
N GLN A 48 -7.04 -10.36 6.18
CA GLN A 48 -7.38 -8.98 5.83
C GLN A 48 -8.29 -8.92 4.61
N LEU A 49 -7.98 -9.65 3.53
CA LEU A 49 -8.80 -9.68 2.32
C LEU A 49 -10.19 -10.25 2.57
N ALA A 50 -10.35 -11.19 3.50
CA ALA A 50 -11.62 -11.74 3.91
C ALA A 50 -12.56 -10.69 4.54
N THR A 51 -12.05 -9.53 4.95
CA THR A 51 -12.87 -8.41 5.45
C THR A 51 -13.39 -7.48 4.35
N GLY A 52 -12.95 -7.65 3.10
CA GLY A 52 -13.38 -6.83 1.96
C GLY A 52 -12.49 -5.62 1.68
N VAL A 53 -11.27 -5.56 2.20
CA VAL A 53 -10.29 -4.53 1.80
C VAL A 53 -9.93 -4.69 0.33
N SER A 54 -9.61 -3.57 -0.32
CA SER A 54 -9.25 -3.51 -1.74
C SER A 54 -7.74 -3.39 -1.96
N GLY A 55 -6.97 -3.30 -0.90
CA GLY A 55 -5.51 -3.24 -1.00
C GLY A 55 -4.81 -3.50 0.33
N VAL A 56 -3.57 -3.94 0.22
CA VAL A 56 -2.68 -4.19 1.36
C VAL A 56 -1.37 -3.44 1.17
N MET A 57 -0.95 -2.69 2.18
CA MET A 57 0.34 -2.02 2.25
C MET A 57 1.33 -2.89 3.04
N PHE A 58 2.31 -3.41 2.35
CA PHE A 58 3.41 -4.21 2.93
C PHE A 58 4.52 -3.27 3.38
N VAL A 59 4.74 -3.19 4.68
CA VAL A 59 5.71 -2.27 5.29
C VAL A 59 7.10 -2.90 5.39
N GLU A 60 8.13 -2.05 5.43
CA GLU A 60 9.52 -2.45 5.65
C GLU A 60 10.00 -3.57 4.70
N VAL A 61 9.57 -3.51 3.43
CA VAL A 61 9.99 -4.50 2.43
C VAL A 61 11.47 -4.28 2.09
N GLU A 62 12.25 -5.34 2.19
CA GLU A 62 13.71 -5.30 2.04
C GLU A 62 14.23 -6.18 0.90
N SER A 63 13.39 -7.06 0.33
CA SER A 63 13.80 -7.95 -0.75
C SER A 63 12.71 -8.22 -1.78
N ALA A 64 13.13 -8.63 -2.99
CA ALA A 64 12.22 -9.11 -4.02
C ALA A 64 11.51 -10.42 -3.62
N GLU A 65 12.07 -11.19 -2.72
CA GLU A 65 11.45 -12.42 -2.20
C GLU A 65 10.24 -12.08 -1.32
N GLU A 66 10.37 -11.12 -0.39
CA GLU A 66 9.25 -10.62 0.42
C GLU A 66 8.12 -10.08 -0.47
N VAL A 67 8.46 -9.37 -1.56
CA VAL A 67 7.45 -8.92 -2.53
C VAL A 67 6.71 -10.10 -3.15
N ARG A 68 7.41 -11.15 -3.60
CA ARG A 68 6.75 -12.34 -4.18
C ARG A 68 5.81 -12.99 -3.17
N TRP A 69 6.23 -13.17 -1.91
CA TRP A 69 5.35 -13.70 -0.85
C TRP A 69 4.10 -12.84 -0.66
N ALA A 70 4.27 -11.51 -0.68
CA ALA A 70 3.16 -10.57 -0.58
C ALA A 70 2.16 -10.72 -1.73
N LEU A 71 2.65 -10.73 -2.97
CA LEU A 71 1.80 -10.82 -4.16
C LEU A 71 1.11 -12.18 -4.27
N ASP A 72 1.85 -13.27 -4.02
CA ASP A 72 1.29 -14.62 -4.02
C ASP A 72 0.19 -14.77 -2.96
N ALA A 73 0.34 -14.14 -1.80
CA ALA A 73 -0.65 -14.15 -0.72
C ALA A 73 -1.94 -13.38 -1.07
N MET A 74 -1.90 -12.44 -2.00
CA MET A 74 -3.08 -11.71 -2.47
C MET A 74 -3.89 -12.49 -3.52
N ARG A 75 -3.28 -13.46 -4.20
CA ARG A 75 -3.88 -14.23 -5.29
C ARG A 75 -4.41 -15.58 -4.82
N TRP A 76 -5.49 -16.03 -5.44
CA TRP A 76 -6.07 -17.34 -5.15
C TRP A 76 -5.14 -18.49 -5.54
N THR A 77 -5.23 -19.61 -4.84
CA THR A 77 -4.46 -20.83 -5.19
C THR A 77 -4.81 -21.35 -6.57
N SER A 78 -6.05 -21.20 -7.03
CA SER A 78 -6.47 -21.51 -8.42
C SER A 78 -5.75 -20.68 -9.47
N ASP A 79 -5.33 -19.45 -9.13
CA ASP A 79 -4.70 -18.51 -10.05
C ASP A 79 -3.18 -18.41 -9.85
N GLY A 80 -2.62 -19.43 -9.19
CA GLY A 80 -1.17 -19.57 -8.98
C GLY A 80 -0.63 -18.80 -7.77
N GLY A 81 -1.49 -18.27 -6.90
CA GLY A 81 -1.11 -17.67 -5.63
C GLY A 81 -1.13 -18.65 -4.46
N THR A 82 -1.15 -18.12 -3.25
CA THR A 82 -1.20 -18.91 -2.00
C THR A 82 -2.44 -18.64 -1.14
N ARG A 83 -3.30 -17.69 -1.54
CA ARG A 83 -4.55 -17.37 -0.83
C ARG A 83 -5.53 -18.54 -0.90
N PRO A 84 -5.95 -19.11 0.25
CA PRO A 84 -6.87 -20.25 0.26
C PRO A 84 -8.25 -19.89 -0.31
N GLU A 85 -8.82 -20.77 -1.13
CA GLU A 85 -10.18 -20.60 -1.69
C GLU A 85 -11.27 -20.44 -0.62
N SER A 86 -11.05 -20.94 0.59
CA SER A 86 -11.97 -20.78 1.71
C SER A 86 -11.94 -19.41 2.38
N SER A 87 -10.95 -18.54 2.05
CA SER A 87 -10.74 -17.23 2.69
C SER A 87 -11.56 -16.09 2.08
N VAL A 88 -12.82 -16.34 1.76
CA VAL A 88 -13.73 -15.32 1.20
C VAL A 88 -14.27 -14.39 2.29
N GLY A 89 -14.61 -14.95 3.46
CA GLY A 89 -15.14 -14.20 4.61
C GLY A 89 -16.39 -13.39 4.28
N THR A 90 -16.44 -12.16 4.77
CA THR A 90 -17.54 -11.19 4.54
C THR A 90 -17.22 -10.21 3.40
N ALA A 91 -16.15 -10.44 2.66
CA ALA A 91 -15.72 -9.54 1.60
C ALA A 91 -16.78 -9.31 0.50
N PRO A 92 -17.49 -10.34 -0.02
CA PRO A 92 -18.53 -10.13 -1.02
C PRO A 92 -19.63 -9.18 -0.56
N GLU A 93 -20.02 -9.23 0.71
CA GLU A 93 -21.03 -8.34 1.30
C GLU A 93 -20.57 -6.88 1.23
N TYR A 94 -19.35 -6.57 1.68
CA TYR A 94 -18.81 -5.21 1.62
C TYR A 94 -18.59 -4.74 0.18
N TRP A 95 -18.20 -5.63 -0.73
CA TRP A 95 -18.06 -5.32 -2.15
C TRP A 95 -19.41 -5.12 -2.86
N GLY A 96 -20.51 -5.60 -2.27
CA GLY A 96 -21.85 -5.52 -2.83
C GLY A 96 -22.02 -6.43 -4.05
N VAL A 97 -21.38 -7.60 -4.04
CA VAL A 97 -21.35 -8.56 -5.16
C VAL A 97 -21.62 -9.98 -4.66
N SER A 98 -21.90 -10.91 -5.55
CA SER A 98 -21.93 -12.34 -5.25
C SER A 98 -20.54 -12.88 -4.92
N GLU A 99 -20.48 -14.03 -4.21
CA GLU A 99 -19.20 -14.70 -3.94
C GLU A 99 -18.46 -15.05 -5.25
N ALA A 100 -19.19 -15.47 -6.28
CA ALA A 100 -18.59 -15.81 -7.57
C ALA A 100 -17.96 -14.58 -8.25
N GLU A 101 -18.66 -13.44 -8.27
CA GLU A 101 -18.13 -12.18 -8.79
C GLU A 101 -16.95 -11.66 -7.96
N TYR A 102 -17.01 -11.82 -6.62
CA TYR A 102 -15.88 -11.45 -5.77
C TYR A 102 -14.64 -12.27 -6.12
N ARG A 103 -14.78 -13.59 -6.30
CA ARG A 103 -13.65 -14.46 -6.66
C ARG A 103 -13.03 -14.07 -8.01
N GLU A 104 -13.83 -13.72 -8.99
CA GLU A 104 -13.39 -13.27 -10.30
C GLU A 104 -12.65 -11.92 -10.23
N ARG A 105 -13.14 -10.97 -9.42
CA ARG A 105 -12.61 -9.60 -9.35
C ARG A 105 -11.53 -9.42 -8.29
N ALA A 106 -11.49 -10.25 -7.26
CA ALA A 106 -10.54 -10.15 -6.16
C ALA A 106 -9.20 -10.83 -6.47
N ASP A 107 -8.66 -10.54 -7.64
CA ASP A 107 -7.28 -10.85 -8.03
C ASP A 107 -6.45 -9.55 -8.17
N LEU A 108 -5.16 -9.68 -8.30
CA LEU A 108 -4.16 -8.63 -8.15
C LEU A 108 -3.95 -7.87 -9.46
N TRP A 109 -4.33 -6.59 -9.47
CA TRP A 109 -3.91 -5.67 -10.51
C TRP A 109 -2.45 -5.22 -10.29
N PRO A 110 -1.55 -5.13 -11.30
CA PRO A 110 -1.83 -5.29 -12.75
C PRO A 110 -1.56 -6.70 -13.30
N LEU A 111 -1.26 -7.71 -12.49
CA LEU A 111 -1.05 -9.08 -12.99
C LEU A 111 -2.27 -9.63 -13.69
N ASP A 112 -3.44 -9.46 -13.10
CA ASP A 112 -4.72 -9.62 -13.77
C ASP A 112 -5.28 -8.23 -14.12
N PRO A 113 -5.44 -7.89 -15.41
CA PRO A 113 -6.04 -6.61 -15.81
C PRO A 113 -7.48 -6.43 -15.35
N GLY A 114 -8.22 -7.51 -15.06
CA GLY A 114 -9.57 -7.50 -14.48
C GLY A 114 -9.58 -7.46 -12.95
N GLY A 115 -8.44 -7.68 -12.33
CA GLY A 115 -8.28 -7.68 -10.87
C GLY A 115 -8.49 -6.30 -10.25
N GLU A 116 -9.10 -6.27 -9.09
CA GLU A 116 -9.42 -5.03 -8.35
C GLU A 116 -8.67 -4.93 -7.01
N LEU A 117 -7.79 -5.87 -6.70
CA LEU A 117 -6.88 -5.76 -5.55
C LEU A 117 -5.60 -5.02 -5.94
N VAL A 118 -5.13 -4.15 -5.06
CA VAL A 118 -3.91 -3.36 -5.29
C VAL A 118 -2.90 -3.62 -4.16
N SER A 119 -1.71 -4.07 -4.53
CA SER A 119 -0.57 -4.18 -3.62
C SER A 119 0.17 -2.84 -3.51
N TRP A 120 0.56 -2.48 -2.29
CA TRP A 120 1.41 -1.34 -2.01
C TRP A 120 2.67 -1.83 -1.32
N VAL A 121 3.83 -1.58 -1.90
CA VAL A 121 5.12 -2.00 -1.36
C VAL A 121 5.85 -0.80 -0.80
N ILE A 122 6.16 -0.81 0.50
CA ILE A 122 6.81 0.31 1.19
C ILE A 122 8.29 -0.01 1.43
N VAL A 123 9.16 0.77 0.80
CA VAL A 123 10.60 0.77 1.02
C VAL A 123 10.94 1.86 2.03
N GLU A 124 11.40 1.47 3.21
CA GLU A 124 11.60 2.41 4.32
C GLU A 124 12.79 2.07 5.24
N SER A 125 13.72 1.26 4.75
CA SER A 125 14.99 0.91 5.41
C SER A 125 16.18 1.11 4.47
N ARG A 126 17.40 1.11 5.03
CA ARG A 126 18.63 1.16 4.21
C ARG A 126 18.79 -0.07 3.34
N GLU A 127 18.39 -1.24 3.84
CA GLU A 127 18.43 -2.50 3.10
C GLU A 127 17.41 -2.49 1.94
N GLY A 128 16.17 -2.10 2.21
CA GLY A 128 15.17 -1.95 1.17
C GLY A 128 15.58 -0.95 0.08
N LEU A 129 16.21 0.17 0.46
CA LEU A 129 16.78 1.12 -0.52
C LEU A 129 17.90 0.51 -1.35
N ALA A 130 18.80 -0.27 -0.73
CA ALA A 130 19.87 -0.95 -1.47
C ALA A 130 19.31 -1.93 -2.51
N ASN A 131 18.19 -2.57 -2.22
CA ASN A 131 17.54 -3.58 -3.05
C ASN A 131 16.35 -3.03 -3.88
N VAL A 132 16.12 -1.71 -3.88
CA VAL A 132 14.88 -1.12 -4.44
C VAL A 132 14.65 -1.45 -5.92
N ARG A 133 15.69 -1.60 -6.72
CA ARG A 133 15.56 -1.98 -8.13
C ARG A 133 15.12 -3.44 -8.30
N GLU A 134 15.63 -4.35 -7.46
CA GLU A 134 15.20 -5.75 -7.47
C GLU A 134 13.77 -5.89 -6.96
N ILE A 135 13.40 -5.11 -5.96
CA ILE A 135 12.03 -4.98 -5.46
C ILE A 135 11.11 -4.50 -6.59
N ALA A 136 11.42 -3.36 -7.22
CA ALA A 136 10.60 -2.76 -8.27
C ALA A 136 10.47 -3.64 -9.52
N ALA A 137 11.45 -4.48 -9.79
CA ALA A 137 11.45 -5.40 -10.93
C ALA A 137 10.48 -6.58 -10.77
N VAL A 138 9.90 -6.82 -9.58
CA VAL A 138 8.91 -7.90 -9.39
C VAL A 138 7.59 -7.51 -10.07
N PRO A 139 7.12 -8.29 -11.05
CA PRO A 139 5.85 -8.01 -11.72
C PRO A 139 4.67 -8.08 -10.76
N GLY A 140 3.71 -7.17 -10.88
CA GLY A 140 2.48 -7.20 -10.10
C GLY A 140 2.41 -6.22 -8.93
N ILE A 141 3.44 -5.42 -8.70
CA ILE A 141 3.36 -4.31 -7.75
C ILE A 141 2.40 -3.26 -8.31
N GLY A 142 1.31 -2.98 -7.56
CA GLY A 142 0.38 -1.92 -7.91
C GLY A 142 0.94 -0.53 -7.61
N VAL A 143 1.54 -0.35 -6.43
CA VAL A 143 2.17 0.91 -6.00
C VAL A 143 3.48 0.62 -5.27
N LEU A 144 4.57 1.25 -5.70
CA LEU A 144 5.81 1.29 -4.93
C LEU A 144 5.88 2.62 -4.16
N TRP A 145 6.28 2.56 -2.89
CA TRP A 145 6.13 3.67 -1.95
C TRP A 145 7.39 3.91 -1.14
N PRO A 146 8.01 5.10 -1.18
CA PRO A 146 9.02 5.47 -0.20
C PRO A 146 8.33 5.76 1.14
N GLY A 147 8.70 5.05 2.17
CA GLY A 147 8.21 5.28 3.52
C GLY A 147 8.78 6.57 4.12
N ALA A 148 8.44 7.73 3.52
CA ALA A 148 9.07 9.02 3.78
C ALA A 148 9.16 9.38 5.27
N GLY A 149 8.12 9.05 6.06
CA GLY A 149 8.11 9.27 7.51
C GLY A 149 9.14 8.43 8.27
N THR A 150 9.28 7.14 7.93
CA THR A 150 10.27 6.24 8.52
C THR A 150 11.67 6.60 8.04
N LEU A 151 11.84 6.89 6.75
CA LEU A 151 13.12 7.31 6.17
C LEU A 151 13.65 8.60 6.82
N ARG A 152 12.79 9.53 7.25
CA ARG A 152 13.24 10.67 8.07
C ARG A 152 13.96 10.24 9.33
N ARG A 153 13.54 9.17 9.98
CA ARG A 153 14.20 8.63 11.17
C ARG A 153 15.50 7.92 10.82
N VAL A 154 15.52 7.19 9.70
CA VAL A 154 16.71 6.47 9.19
C VAL A 154 17.85 7.43 8.83
N PHE A 155 17.52 8.61 8.30
CA PHE A 155 18.46 9.65 7.90
C PHE A 155 18.58 10.79 8.91
N SER A 156 18.18 10.57 10.17
CA SER A 156 18.40 11.52 11.25
C SER A 156 19.45 11.00 12.22
N THR A 157 20.24 11.90 12.76
CA THR A 157 21.13 11.68 13.91
C THR A 157 20.52 12.28 15.17
N VAL A 158 20.89 11.78 16.32
CA VAL A 158 20.49 12.33 17.62
C VAL A 158 21.73 12.99 18.23
N SER A 159 21.67 14.29 18.49
CA SER A 159 22.72 15.06 19.14
C SER A 159 22.81 14.72 20.63
N ASP A 160 23.91 15.13 21.29
CA ASP A 160 24.13 14.87 22.71
C ASP A 160 23.05 15.45 23.62
N ASP A 161 22.37 16.52 23.21
CA ASP A 161 21.23 17.14 23.89
C ASP A 161 19.88 16.46 23.62
N GLY A 162 19.88 15.35 22.83
CA GLY A 162 18.68 14.61 22.45
C GLY A 162 17.93 15.20 21.25
N THR A 163 18.43 16.27 20.62
CA THR A 163 17.81 16.87 19.44
C THR A 163 18.04 15.96 18.23
N ARG A 164 16.96 15.72 17.48
CA ARG A 164 17.03 14.95 16.22
C ARG A 164 17.30 15.90 15.06
N VAL A 165 18.42 15.67 14.36
CA VAL A 165 18.84 16.42 13.16
C VAL A 165 18.68 15.54 11.95
N LEU A 166 17.85 15.98 11.00
CA LEU A 166 17.64 15.29 9.70
C LEU A 166 18.74 15.70 8.73
N ASP A 167 19.30 14.71 8.06
CA ASP A 167 20.04 14.91 6.82
C ASP A 167 19.02 14.97 5.67
N GLU A 168 18.60 16.19 5.32
CA GLU A 168 17.56 16.43 4.32
C GLU A 168 17.99 15.98 2.92
N GLU A 169 19.28 16.13 2.58
CA GLU A 169 19.80 15.72 1.27
C GLU A 169 19.77 14.19 1.14
N ALA A 170 20.24 13.46 2.15
CA ALA A 170 20.23 12.02 2.15
C ALA A 170 18.79 11.46 2.19
N TRP A 171 17.90 12.10 2.93
CA TRP A 171 16.47 11.72 2.99
C TRP A 171 15.78 11.94 1.65
N GLU A 172 15.93 13.10 1.02
CA GLU A 172 15.36 13.37 -0.30
C GLU A 172 15.98 12.46 -1.37
N GLY A 173 17.30 12.22 -1.29
CA GLY A 173 17.99 11.27 -2.16
C GLY A 173 17.39 9.87 -2.12
N ALA A 174 17.00 9.38 -0.92
CA ALA A 174 16.34 8.10 -0.76
C ALA A 174 14.93 8.07 -1.41
N ILE A 175 14.16 9.15 -1.28
CA ILE A 175 12.87 9.29 -1.95
C ILE A 175 13.03 9.25 -3.48
N GLN A 176 14.00 10.00 -4.01
CA GLN A 176 14.28 10.03 -5.44
C GLN A 176 14.81 8.69 -5.97
N GLN A 177 15.53 7.92 -5.14
CA GLN A 177 15.99 6.58 -5.49
C GLN A 177 14.81 5.62 -5.71
N VAL A 178 13.79 5.66 -4.84
CA VAL A 178 12.55 4.87 -5.02
C VAL A 178 11.80 5.33 -6.28
N LEU A 179 11.66 6.64 -6.48
CA LEU A 179 11.01 7.18 -7.67
C LEU A 179 11.73 6.78 -8.98
N ALA A 180 13.06 6.75 -8.96
CA ALA A 180 13.84 6.30 -10.11
C ALA A 180 13.57 4.82 -10.44
N ALA A 181 13.46 3.96 -9.43
CA ALA A 181 13.08 2.56 -9.60
C ALA A 181 11.65 2.42 -10.13
N CYS A 182 10.70 3.20 -9.61
CA CYS A 182 9.33 3.25 -10.16
C CYS A 182 9.33 3.54 -11.67
N LYS A 183 10.07 4.55 -12.09
CA LYS A 183 10.16 4.96 -13.51
C LYS A 183 10.85 3.92 -14.38
N GLU A 184 11.89 3.28 -13.86
CA GLU A 184 12.65 2.27 -14.60
C GLU A 184 11.80 1.03 -14.91
N PHE A 185 10.96 0.62 -13.96
CA PHE A 185 10.16 -0.61 -14.06
C PHE A 185 8.66 -0.36 -14.35
N ASP A 186 8.29 0.89 -14.67
CA ASP A 186 6.91 1.30 -15.00
C ASP A 186 5.90 0.94 -13.89
N VAL A 187 6.28 1.14 -12.64
CA VAL A 187 5.44 0.94 -11.46
C VAL A 187 4.91 2.29 -10.99
N ALA A 188 3.62 2.38 -10.64
CA ALA A 188 3.06 3.59 -10.06
C ALA A 188 3.78 3.94 -8.76
N CYS A 189 4.25 5.19 -8.63
CA CYS A 189 4.97 5.65 -7.45
C CYS A 189 4.07 6.45 -6.53
N GLY A 190 4.03 6.08 -5.25
CA GLY A 190 3.22 6.74 -4.26
C GLY A 190 4.00 7.70 -3.36
N TYR A 191 3.31 8.68 -2.74
CA TYR A 191 3.91 9.62 -1.79
C TYR A 191 2.88 10.17 -0.79
N PRO A 192 3.24 10.33 0.50
CA PRO A 192 2.38 11.03 1.46
C PRO A 192 2.51 12.54 1.23
N ALA A 193 1.50 13.16 0.60
CA ALA A 193 1.55 14.56 0.22
C ALA A 193 0.70 15.46 1.12
N ASN A 194 1.02 16.74 1.09
CA ASN A 194 0.23 17.84 1.63
C ASN A 194 0.25 19.02 0.64
N ALA A 195 -0.49 20.09 0.93
CA ALA A 195 -0.63 21.22 0.02
C ALA A 195 0.69 21.94 -0.30
N SER A 196 1.74 21.79 0.52
CA SER A 196 3.03 22.45 0.29
C SER A 196 3.96 21.68 -0.64
N ASP A 197 3.71 20.39 -0.89
CA ASP A 197 4.61 19.54 -1.66
C ASP A 197 3.95 18.77 -2.81
N ILE A 198 2.63 18.68 -2.86
CA ILE A 198 1.92 17.87 -3.87
C ILE A 198 2.27 18.26 -5.31
N GLU A 199 2.34 19.56 -5.63
CA GLU A 199 2.68 20.05 -6.97
C GLU A 199 4.06 19.55 -7.41
N VAL A 200 5.07 19.78 -6.58
CA VAL A 200 6.45 19.34 -6.85
C VAL A 200 6.53 17.82 -7.00
N ARG A 201 5.82 17.05 -6.16
CA ARG A 201 5.81 15.59 -6.24
C ARG A 201 5.13 15.09 -7.51
N MET A 202 4.05 15.72 -7.95
CA MET A 202 3.41 15.42 -9.24
C MET A 202 4.34 15.72 -10.41
N GLU A 203 5.02 16.88 -10.42
CA GLU A 203 6.01 17.24 -11.44
C GLU A 203 7.20 16.26 -11.50
N GLN A 204 7.62 15.73 -10.35
CA GLN A 204 8.66 14.70 -10.27
C GLN A 204 8.20 13.36 -10.85
N GLY A 205 6.89 13.09 -10.91
CA GLY A 205 6.32 11.88 -11.50
C GLY A 205 5.69 10.91 -10.48
N PHE A 206 5.50 11.33 -9.22
CA PHE A 206 4.63 10.58 -8.32
C PHE A 206 3.19 10.65 -8.82
N SER A 207 2.45 9.54 -8.74
CA SER A 207 1.11 9.41 -9.34
C SER A 207 0.03 8.92 -8.36
N VAL A 208 0.43 8.43 -7.19
CA VAL A 208 -0.47 7.95 -6.14
C VAL A 208 -0.18 8.70 -4.85
N PHE A 209 -1.20 9.34 -4.27
CA PHE A 209 -1.01 10.21 -3.11
C PHE A 209 -1.90 9.80 -1.95
N VAL A 210 -1.36 9.84 -0.74
CA VAL A 210 -2.10 9.70 0.51
C VAL A 210 -1.99 11.01 1.27
N MET A 211 -3.13 11.56 1.66
CA MET A 211 -3.24 12.78 2.46
C MET A 211 -3.75 12.45 3.85
N GLY A 212 -3.47 13.33 4.80
CA GLY A 212 -4.04 13.25 6.13
C GLY A 212 -5.57 13.40 6.09
N TRP A 213 -6.25 12.79 7.06
CA TRP A 213 -7.69 12.95 7.22
C TRP A 213 -8.02 14.37 7.73
N GLY A 214 -9.09 14.97 7.19
CA GLY A 214 -9.62 16.27 7.59
C GLY A 214 -9.46 17.35 6.52
N ASP A 215 -9.89 18.57 6.86
CA ASP A 215 -10.04 19.69 5.90
C ASP A 215 -8.76 19.98 5.11
N ALA A 216 -7.60 19.97 5.75
CA ALA A 216 -6.32 20.17 5.06
C ALA A 216 -5.99 19.07 4.05
N GLY A 217 -6.32 17.82 4.37
CA GLY A 217 -6.14 16.71 3.45
C GLY A 217 -7.12 16.78 2.28
N PHE A 218 -8.39 17.11 2.54
CA PHE A 218 -9.39 17.30 1.49
C PHE A 218 -9.02 18.45 0.56
N ALA A 219 -8.57 19.58 1.08
CA ALA A 219 -8.08 20.70 0.27
C ALA A 219 -6.86 20.30 -0.59
N THR A 220 -5.98 19.43 -0.07
CA THR A 220 -4.86 18.88 -0.84
C THR A 220 -5.34 17.97 -1.98
N VAL A 221 -6.40 17.18 -1.76
CA VAL A 221 -7.02 16.37 -2.84
C VAL A 221 -7.60 17.26 -3.93
N GLU A 222 -8.30 18.34 -3.57
CA GLU A 222 -8.85 19.30 -4.53
C GLU A 222 -7.74 19.96 -5.35
N LEU A 223 -6.69 20.44 -4.68
CA LEU A 223 -5.51 21.01 -5.36
C LEU A 223 -4.86 19.99 -6.31
N GLY A 224 -4.64 18.75 -5.89
CA GLY A 224 -4.06 17.71 -6.74
C GLY A 224 -4.92 17.37 -7.95
N ARG A 225 -6.25 17.39 -7.82
CA ARG A 225 -7.17 17.23 -8.95
C ARG A 225 -7.10 18.41 -9.94
N GLU A 226 -7.08 19.63 -9.43
CA GLU A 226 -6.92 20.83 -10.26
C GLU A 226 -5.61 20.79 -11.06
N LEU A 227 -4.49 20.49 -10.40
CA LEU A 227 -3.19 20.34 -11.05
C LEU A 227 -3.19 19.23 -12.11
N ALA A 228 -3.95 18.15 -11.90
CA ALA A 228 -4.12 17.07 -12.87
C ALA A 228 -5.15 17.37 -13.97
N GLY A 229 -5.79 18.53 -13.97
CA GLY A 229 -6.84 18.89 -14.94
C GLY A 229 -8.14 18.09 -14.77
N ARG A 230 -8.52 17.73 -13.53
CA ARG A 230 -9.68 16.88 -13.21
C ARG A 230 -10.66 17.55 -12.27
#